data_bc80d649d7c2d730c65b4e2aae87ae3e
#
_entry.id   bc80d649d7c2d730c65b4e2aae87ae3e
#
_cell.length_a   1.000
_cell.length_b   1.000
_cell.length_c   1.000
_cell.angle_alpha   90.00
_cell.angle_beta   90.00
_cell.angle_gamma   90.00
#
_symmetry.space_group_name_H-M   'P 1'
#
loop_
_entity.id
_entity.type
_entity.pdbx_description
1 polymer ?
#
loop_
_entity_poly.entity_id
_entity_poly.type
_entity_poly.pdbx_seq_one_letter_code
_entity_poly.pdbx_strand_id
1 'polypeptide(L)'
;VEDGGTIYAPTVKGDSMLAAGIHNGDTVLVRAQDHARAGQVVVADIDGGWTMKYLREKKGMRYLEAANPDFPDLIPQESLSVGGVVVGVIKRFN
;
A
#
# COMPACT_ATOMS: atom_id res chain seq x y z
N VAL A 1 11.94 9.80 -18.69
CA VAL A 1 11.84 9.37 -18.21
C VAL A 1 11.65 8.73 -17.71
N GLU A 2 11.55 8.47 -17.56
CA GLU A 2 11.31 7.80 -17.09
C GLU A 2 11.09 7.49 -16.08
N ASP A 3 10.52 7.40 -15.68
CA ASP A 3 10.00 6.98 -14.61
C ASP A 3 10.53 5.78 -14.24
N GLY A 4 11.38 5.46 -14.43
CA GLY A 4 12.02 4.32 -14.27
C GLY A 4 12.19 3.74 -12.94
N GLY A 5 11.25 3.77 -12.15
CA GLY A 5 11.34 3.18 -10.86
C GLY A 5 11.55 1.70 -10.94
N THR A 6 12.27 1.16 -10.00
CA THR A 6 12.43 -0.27 -9.85
C THR A 6 11.10 -0.90 -9.48
N ILE A 7 10.81 -2.05 -10.07
CA ILE A 7 9.64 -2.84 -9.72
C ILE A 7 10.10 -3.98 -8.83
N TYR A 8 9.42 -4.20 -7.71
CA TYR A 8 9.64 -5.37 -6.89
C TYR A 8 8.31 -6.05 -6.61
N ALA A 9 8.34 -7.30 -6.15
CA ALA A 9 7.16 -8.14 -6.15
C ALA A 9 7.00 -8.92 -4.84
N PRO A 10 6.65 -8.23 -3.76
CA PRO A 10 6.49 -8.91 -2.48
C PRO A 10 5.23 -9.78 -2.44
N THR A 11 5.27 -10.78 -1.58
CA THR A 11 4.12 -11.62 -1.29
C THR A 11 3.29 -10.96 -0.19
N VAL A 12 1.98 -10.93 -0.39
CA VAL A 12 1.06 -10.32 0.56
C VAL A 12 0.85 -11.24 1.75
N LYS A 13 0.90 -10.66 2.96
CA LYS A 13 0.56 -11.37 4.18
C LYS A 13 -0.60 -10.66 4.85
N GLY A 14 -1.61 -11.45 5.23
CA GLY A 14 -2.76 -10.92 5.93
C GLY A 14 -3.88 -10.49 4.99
N ASP A 15 -4.94 -9.96 5.57
CA ASP A 15 -6.20 -9.75 4.89
C ASP A 15 -6.65 -8.29 4.86
N SER A 16 -5.78 -7.35 5.11
CA SER A 16 -6.18 -5.96 5.25
C SER A 16 -6.63 -5.31 3.94
N MET A 17 -6.39 -5.97 2.81
CA MET A 17 -6.73 -5.40 1.49
C MET A 17 -7.69 -6.28 0.69
N LEU A 18 -8.50 -7.09 1.38
CA LEU A 18 -9.42 -8.02 0.73
C LEU A 18 -10.40 -7.34 -0.23
N ALA A 19 -10.98 -6.23 0.18
CA ALA A 19 -11.98 -5.57 -0.65
C ALA A 19 -11.36 -4.91 -1.89
N ALA A 20 -10.06 -4.80 -1.94
CA ALA A 20 -9.34 -4.34 -3.13
C ALA A 20 -8.97 -5.51 -4.03
N GLY A 21 -9.36 -6.73 -3.67
CA GLY A 21 -9.02 -7.92 -4.43
C GLY A 21 -7.61 -8.43 -4.19
N ILE A 22 -6.97 -8.00 -3.12
CA ILE A 22 -5.61 -8.41 -2.79
C ILE A 22 -5.69 -9.33 -1.58
N HIS A 23 -5.29 -10.58 -1.77
CA HIS A 23 -5.45 -11.63 -0.77
C HIS A 23 -4.11 -12.11 -0.25
N ASN A 24 -4.14 -12.68 0.94
CA ASN A 24 -2.97 -13.33 1.50
C ASN A 24 -2.42 -14.34 0.50
N GLY A 25 -1.12 -14.30 0.25
CA GLY A 25 -0.47 -15.19 -0.70
C GLY A 25 -0.35 -14.63 -2.12
N ASP A 26 -1.06 -13.55 -2.42
CA ASP A 26 -0.90 -12.90 -3.72
C ASP A 26 0.46 -12.27 -3.82
N THR A 27 0.92 -12.06 -5.04
CA THR A 27 2.11 -11.26 -5.32
C THR A 27 1.67 -9.91 -5.85
N VAL A 28 2.16 -8.84 -5.28
CA VAL A 28 1.87 -7.50 -5.80
C VAL A 28 3.10 -6.96 -6.51
N LEU A 29 2.85 -6.20 -7.57
CA LEU A 29 3.91 -5.50 -8.28
C LEU A 29 3.95 -4.08 -7.76
N VAL A 30 5.08 -3.67 -7.22
CA VAL A 30 5.26 -2.38 -6.57
C VAL A 30 6.31 -1.59 -7.31
N ARG A 31 5.96 -0.39 -7.77
CA ARG A 31 6.96 0.54 -8.31
C ARG A 31 7.53 1.33 -7.16
N ALA A 32 8.85 1.24 -6.99
CA ALA A 32 9.55 1.96 -5.92
C ALA A 32 9.54 3.45 -6.25
N GLN A 33 8.94 4.25 -5.37
CA GLN A 33 8.92 5.70 -5.50
C GLN A 33 8.52 6.28 -4.14
N ASP A 34 8.91 7.53 -3.90
CA ASP A 34 8.71 8.14 -2.58
C ASP A 34 7.50 9.08 -2.55
N HIS A 35 6.69 9.07 -3.59
CA HIS A 35 5.50 9.92 -3.65
C HIS A 35 4.33 9.12 -4.21
N ALA A 36 3.13 9.53 -3.85
CA ALA A 36 1.91 8.89 -4.30
C ALA A 36 0.74 9.85 -4.12
N ARG A 37 -0.37 9.53 -4.77
CA ARG A 37 -1.59 10.32 -4.65
C ARG A 37 -2.61 9.60 -3.80
N ALA A 38 -3.45 10.36 -3.13
CA ALA A 38 -4.57 9.79 -2.40
C ALA A 38 -5.40 8.90 -3.32
N GLY A 39 -5.81 7.75 -2.82
CA GLY A 39 -6.55 6.76 -3.58
C GLY A 39 -5.69 5.64 -4.14
N GLN A 40 -4.38 5.80 -4.18
CA GLN A 40 -3.51 4.72 -4.64
C GLN A 40 -3.20 3.77 -3.50
N VAL A 41 -2.96 2.50 -3.85
CA VAL A 41 -2.48 1.52 -2.88
C VAL A 41 -0.97 1.68 -2.80
N VAL A 42 -0.48 1.92 -1.60
CA VAL A 42 0.94 2.18 -1.38
C VAL A 42 1.56 1.16 -0.44
N VAL A 43 2.86 0.99 -0.57
CA VAL A 43 3.68 0.38 0.47
C VAL A 43 4.31 1.56 1.19
N ALA A 44 4.10 1.64 2.48
CA ALA A 44 4.50 2.82 3.25
C ALA A 44 5.00 2.43 4.63
N ASP A 45 5.93 3.24 5.13
CA ASP A 45 6.39 3.13 6.50
C ASP A 45 5.57 4.13 7.31
N ILE A 46 4.85 3.64 8.30
CA ILE A 46 4.10 4.50 9.20
C ILE A 46 4.60 4.24 10.62
N ASP A 47 5.14 5.27 11.24
CA ASP A 47 5.67 5.21 12.61
C ASP A 47 6.64 4.03 12.82
N GLY A 48 7.44 3.73 11.81
CA GLY A 48 8.45 2.69 11.88
C GLY A 48 8.00 1.30 11.42
N GLY A 49 6.77 1.14 10.96
CA GLY A 49 6.26 -0.15 10.49
C GLY A 49 5.84 -0.09 9.03
N TRP A 50 6.29 -1.05 8.24
CA TRP A 50 5.92 -1.11 6.83
C TRP A 50 4.57 -1.82 6.66
N THR A 51 3.73 -1.28 5.79
CA THR A 51 2.43 -1.87 5.50
C THR A 51 1.99 -1.51 4.08
N MET A 52 0.96 -2.19 3.59
CA MET A 52 0.36 -1.91 2.30
C MET A 52 -1.10 -1.53 2.55
N LYS A 53 -1.48 -0.33 2.13
CA LYS A 53 -2.82 0.21 2.37
C LYS A 53 -3.15 1.24 1.31
N TYR A 54 -4.39 1.71 1.27
CA TYR A 54 -4.71 2.91 0.51
C TYR A 54 -4.10 4.11 1.20
N LEU A 55 -3.52 4.99 0.40
CA LEU A 55 -3.16 6.32 0.89
C LEU A 55 -4.40 7.20 0.81
N ARG A 56 -4.72 7.86 1.89
CA ARG A 56 -5.85 8.78 1.96
C ARG A 56 -5.38 10.14 2.47
N GLU A 57 -6.21 11.15 2.21
CA GLU A 57 -5.93 12.47 2.71
C GLU A 57 -7.22 13.11 3.15
N LYS A 58 -7.23 13.78 4.30
CA LYS A 58 -8.39 14.46 4.83
C LYS A 58 -7.89 15.72 5.51
N LYS A 59 -8.38 16.89 5.05
CA LYS A 59 -7.97 18.19 5.60
C LYS A 59 -6.46 18.38 5.60
N GLY A 60 -5.82 17.96 4.49
CA GLY A 60 -4.39 18.08 4.34
C GLY A 60 -3.55 17.06 5.10
N MET A 61 -4.19 16.15 5.83
CA MET A 61 -3.49 15.15 6.63
C MET A 61 -3.57 13.79 5.95
N ARG A 62 -2.43 13.15 5.75
CA ARG A 62 -2.37 11.83 5.13
C ARG A 62 -2.53 10.74 6.18
N TYR A 63 -3.20 9.68 5.81
CA TYR A 63 -3.34 8.50 6.65
C TYR A 63 -3.50 7.28 5.75
N LEU A 64 -3.52 6.10 6.32
CA LEU A 64 -3.62 4.85 5.59
C LEU A 64 -4.92 4.15 5.93
N GLU A 65 -5.59 3.63 4.90
CA GLU A 65 -6.86 2.96 5.08
C GLU A 65 -6.81 1.56 4.49
N ALA A 66 -7.23 0.56 5.26
CA ALA A 66 -7.33 -0.80 4.78
C ALA A 66 -8.55 -0.95 3.87
N ALA A 67 -8.50 -1.94 2.98
CA ALA A 67 -9.66 -2.34 2.20
C ALA A 67 -10.33 -3.53 2.90
N ASN A 68 -10.69 -3.33 4.15
CA ASN A 68 -11.31 -4.36 4.97
C ASN A 68 -11.88 -3.67 6.21
N PRO A 69 -13.20 -3.73 6.43
CA PRO A 69 -13.81 -3.02 7.56
C PRO A 69 -13.36 -3.52 8.93
N ASP A 70 -12.74 -4.68 9.01
CA ASP A 70 -12.25 -5.22 10.27
C ASP A 70 -10.91 -4.58 10.69
N PHE A 71 -10.32 -3.76 9.84
CA PHE A 71 -9.02 -3.12 10.12
C PHE A 71 -9.21 -1.62 10.24
N PRO A 72 -8.69 -1.01 11.32
CA PRO A 72 -8.85 0.42 11.51
C PRO A 72 -7.93 1.22 10.57
N ASP A 73 -8.30 2.49 10.35
CA ASP A 73 -7.41 3.43 9.69
C ASP A 73 -6.15 3.62 10.52
N LEU A 74 -5.04 3.85 9.87
CA LEU A 74 -3.79 4.11 10.54
C LEU A 74 -3.43 5.59 10.41
N ILE A 75 -3.48 6.29 11.53
CA ILE A 75 -3.17 7.70 11.59
C ILE A 75 -1.73 7.85 12.07
N PRO A 76 -0.84 8.47 11.30
CA PRO A 76 0.54 8.58 11.73
C PRO A 76 0.66 9.44 12.97
N GLN A 77 1.43 8.97 13.93
CA GLN A 77 1.73 9.71 15.15
C GLN A 77 3.03 10.47 15.02
N GLU A 78 3.95 9.98 14.20
CA GLU A 78 5.25 10.60 14.01
C GLU A 78 5.58 10.79 12.53
N SER A 79 5.42 9.76 11.72
CA SER A 79 5.84 9.86 10.32
C SER A 79 5.09 8.91 9.43
N LEU A 80 4.99 9.29 8.16
CA LEU A 80 4.42 8.47 7.11
C LEU A 80 5.26 8.71 5.84
N SER A 81 5.93 7.67 5.38
CA SER A 81 6.78 7.73 4.20
C SER A 81 6.35 6.70 3.19
N VAL A 82 6.16 7.11 1.95
CA VAL A 82 5.81 6.20 0.87
C VAL A 82 7.08 5.54 0.36
N GLY A 83 7.05 4.22 0.20
CA GLY A 83 8.14 3.46 -0.39
C GLY A 83 7.83 2.91 -1.76
N GLY A 84 6.57 2.90 -2.14
CA GLY A 84 6.18 2.43 -3.47
C GLY A 84 4.69 2.49 -3.68
N VAL A 85 4.29 2.30 -4.94
CA VAL A 85 2.89 2.27 -5.35
C VAL A 85 2.62 0.92 -5.99
N VAL A 86 1.53 0.28 -5.59
CA VAL A 86 1.13 -0.99 -6.18
C VAL A 86 0.57 -0.72 -7.56
N VAL A 87 1.16 -1.36 -8.56
CA VAL A 87 0.78 -1.17 -9.96
C VAL A 87 0.16 -2.43 -10.57
N GLY A 88 0.18 -3.54 -9.86
CA GLY A 88 -0.44 -4.76 -10.36
C GLY A 88 -0.49 -5.82 -9.28
N VAL A 89 -1.32 -6.83 -9.52
CA VAL A 89 -1.47 -7.96 -8.60
C VAL A 89 -1.42 -9.23 -9.45
N ILE A 90 -0.64 -10.21 -9.00
CA ILE A 90 -0.56 -11.50 -9.63
C ILE A 90 -1.23 -12.50 -8.71
N LYS A 91 -2.28 -13.13 -9.20
CA LYS A 91 -3.01 -14.12 -8.47
C LYS A 91 -2.38 -15.48 -8.65
N ARG A 92 -2.32 -16.25 -7.59
CA ARG A 92 -1.90 -17.61 -7.71
C ARG A 92 -3.06 -18.42 -8.27
N PHE A 93 -2.77 -19.21 -9.28
CA PHE A 93 -3.79 -20.02 -9.92
C PHE A 93 -3.43 -21.49 -9.73
N ASN A 94 -4.32 -22.24 -9.12
CA ASN A 94 -4.08 -23.70 -9.02
C ASN A 94 -5.35 -24.47 -8.79
#